data_fa8c5bf64685a759adc821be25f1adb4
#
_entry.id   fa8c5bf64685a759adc821be25f1adb4
#
_cell.length_a   1.000
_cell.length_b   1.000
_cell.length_c   1.000
_cell.angle_alpha   90.00
_cell.angle_beta   90.00
_cell.angle_gamma   90.00
#
_symmetry.space_group_name_H-M   'P 1'
#
loop_
_entity.id
_entity.type
_entity.pdbx_description
1 polymer ?
#
loop_
_entity_poly.entity_id
_entity_poly.type
_entity_poly.pdbx_seq_one_letter_code
_entity_poly.pdbx_strand_id
1 'polypeptide(L)'
;MMRELGYCSGIENYSMHLSRRQPGMRPYCLFDFFQDDFLTIIDESHVTLPQLQAMYKADRQRKTTLIDHGFRLPSALENRPLMFDEFTGLTNQTIFVSATPGGPSSCHRHRRL
;
A
#
# COMPACT_ATOMS: atom_id res chain seq x y z
N MET A 1 1.67 -18.17 -23.60
CA MET A 1 0.89 -17.84 -22.39
C MET A 1 0.23 -16.46 -22.48
N MET A 2 0.96 -15.34 -22.63
CA MET A 2 0.31 -14.00 -22.79
C MET A 2 -0.56 -13.88 -24.04
N ARG A 3 -0.16 -14.49 -25.16
CA ARG A 3 -0.94 -14.48 -26.40
C ARG A 3 -2.22 -15.33 -26.36
N GLU A 4 -2.25 -16.34 -25.49
CA GLU A 4 -3.36 -17.30 -25.39
C GLU A 4 -4.32 -16.94 -24.28
N LEU A 5 -3.82 -16.48 -23.13
CA LEU A 5 -4.60 -16.23 -21.93
C LEU A 5 -4.83 -14.74 -21.62
N GLY A 6 -4.12 -13.83 -22.33
CA GLY A 6 -4.23 -12.40 -22.14
C GLY A 6 -3.62 -11.88 -20.82
N TYR A 7 -3.03 -12.75 -19.99
CA TYR A 7 -2.36 -12.35 -18.75
C TYR A 7 -1.13 -13.22 -18.47
N CYS A 8 -0.27 -12.76 -17.59
CA CYS A 8 0.91 -13.50 -17.10
C CYS A 8 0.94 -13.41 -15.57
N SER A 9 0.85 -14.56 -14.91
CA SER A 9 0.96 -14.63 -13.45
C SER A 9 2.33 -14.15 -12.98
N GLY A 10 2.38 -13.30 -11.98
CA GLY A 10 3.61 -12.75 -11.41
C GLY A 10 4.20 -11.56 -12.16
N ILE A 11 3.56 -11.07 -13.23
CA ILE A 11 4.03 -9.90 -14.01
C ILE A 11 4.13 -8.64 -13.13
N GLU A 12 3.36 -8.56 -12.07
CA GLU A 12 3.38 -7.46 -11.10
C GLU A 12 4.75 -7.29 -10.44
N ASN A 13 5.55 -8.35 -10.32
CA ASN A 13 6.91 -8.28 -9.79
C ASN A 13 7.88 -7.51 -10.71
N TYR A 14 7.49 -7.27 -11.95
CA TYR A 14 8.23 -6.49 -12.95
C TYR A 14 7.61 -5.12 -13.18
N SER A 15 6.65 -4.71 -12.38
CA SER A 15 5.87 -3.48 -12.56
C SER A 15 6.73 -2.23 -12.61
N MET A 16 7.84 -2.17 -11.88
CA MET A 16 8.77 -1.04 -11.91
C MET A 16 9.31 -0.81 -13.33
N HIS A 17 9.76 -1.87 -13.99
CA HIS A 17 10.30 -1.79 -15.35
C HIS A 17 9.24 -1.44 -16.38
N LEU A 18 8.05 -2.03 -16.26
CA LEU A 18 6.93 -1.79 -17.19
C LEU A 18 6.40 -0.36 -17.07
N SER A 19 6.35 0.19 -15.87
CA SER A 19 5.88 1.57 -15.62
C SER A 19 6.98 2.62 -15.71
N ARG A 20 8.23 2.22 -16.01
CA ARG A 20 9.40 3.09 -16.09
C ARG A 20 9.63 3.94 -14.83
N ARG A 21 9.26 3.41 -13.65
CA ARG A 21 9.48 4.08 -12.37
C ARG A 21 10.95 4.03 -11.98
N GLN A 22 11.41 5.06 -11.30
CA GLN A 22 12.74 5.04 -10.69
C GLN A 22 12.76 4.14 -9.45
N PRO A 23 13.89 3.50 -9.14
CA PRO A 23 14.05 2.74 -7.90
C PRO A 23 13.68 3.59 -6.68
N GLY A 24 12.93 2.99 -5.73
CA GLY A 24 12.45 3.66 -4.53
C GLY A 24 11.13 4.42 -4.68
N MET A 25 10.68 4.70 -5.90
CA MET A 25 9.35 5.29 -6.11
C MET A 25 8.24 4.27 -5.80
N ARG A 26 7.23 4.71 -5.04
CA ARG A 26 6.07 3.86 -4.79
C ARG A 26 5.30 3.53 -6.08
N PRO A 27 4.62 2.38 -6.14
CA PRO A 27 3.67 2.11 -7.22
C PRO A 27 2.50 3.09 -7.20
N TYR A 28 1.88 3.30 -8.35
CA TYR A 28 0.58 3.96 -8.41
C TYR A 28 -0.47 3.11 -7.70
N CYS A 29 -1.36 3.76 -6.99
CA CYS A 29 -2.47 3.13 -6.29
C CYS A 29 -3.78 3.85 -6.61
N LEU A 30 -4.88 3.31 -6.13
CA LEU A 30 -6.21 3.87 -6.40
C LEU A 30 -6.35 5.34 -5.98
N PHE A 31 -5.67 5.74 -4.90
CA PHE A 31 -5.70 7.13 -4.40
C PHE A 31 -5.12 8.13 -5.39
N ASP A 32 -4.19 7.73 -6.25
CA ASP A 32 -3.59 8.61 -7.27
C ASP A 32 -4.58 9.03 -8.37
N PHE A 33 -5.73 8.35 -8.46
CA PHE A 33 -6.76 8.60 -9.46
C PHE A 33 -7.99 9.35 -8.88
N PHE A 34 -7.99 9.62 -7.58
CA PHE A 34 -9.04 10.42 -6.96
C PHE A 34 -8.74 11.91 -7.15
N GLN A 35 -9.79 12.71 -7.07
CA GLN A 35 -9.66 14.17 -6.99
C GLN A 35 -8.99 14.54 -5.66
N ASP A 36 -8.34 15.70 -5.60
CA ASP A 36 -7.58 16.13 -4.43
C ASP A 36 -8.42 16.28 -3.15
N ASP A 37 -9.71 16.53 -3.30
CA ASP A 37 -10.64 16.70 -2.18
C ASP A 37 -11.60 15.50 -2.05
N PHE A 38 -11.08 14.40 -1.50
CA PHE A 38 -11.88 13.21 -1.21
C PHE A 38 -11.92 12.91 0.29
N LEU A 39 -12.99 12.26 0.72
CA LEU A 39 -13.16 11.78 2.08
C LEU A 39 -12.84 10.30 2.18
N THR A 40 -11.96 9.96 3.08
CA THR A 40 -11.63 8.56 3.41
C THR A 40 -12.42 8.13 4.64
N ILE A 41 -13.13 7.01 4.55
CA ILE A 41 -13.81 6.40 5.69
C ILE A 41 -13.16 5.05 5.94
N ILE A 42 -12.57 4.87 7.12
CA ILE A 42 -11.93 3.63 7.54
C ILE A 42 -12.87 2.92 8.51
N ASP A 43 -13.50 1.86 8.01
CA ASP A 43 -14.34 0.99 8.82
C ASP A 43 -13.48 0.00 9.62
N GLU A 44 -14.02 -0.47 10.73
CA GLU A 44 -13.33 -1.36 11.68
C GLU A 44 -11.90 -0.87 11.99
N SER A 45 -11.76 0.41 12.27
CA SER A 45 -10.47 1.10 12.36
C SER A 45 -9.53 0.48 13.39
N HIS A 46 -10.05 -0.15 14.44
CA HIS A 46 -9.27 -0.87 15.45
C HIS A 46 -8.52 -2.09 14.89
N VAL A 47 -8.99 -2.67 13.78
CA VAL A 47 -8.33 -3.77 13.06
C VAL A 47 -7.57 -3.24 11.85
N THR A 48 -8.18 -2.34 11.08
CA THR A 48 -7.65 -1.85 9.81
C THR A 48 -6.36 -1.05 10.00
N LEU A 49 -6.27 -0.19 11.02
CA LEU A 49 -5.06 0.62 11.24
C LEU A 49 -3.81 -0.21 11.55
N PRO A 50 -3.84 -1.19 12.46
CA PRO A 50 -2.69 -2.07 12.67
C PRO A 50 -2.28 -2.83 11.40
N GLN A 51 -3.24 -3.26 10.58
CA GLN A 51 -2.95 -3.92 9.29
C GLN A 51 -2.25 -2.97 8.32
N LEU A 52 -2.72 -1.74 8.16
CA LEU A 52 -2.09 -0.72 7.33
C LEU A 52 -0.66 -0.42 7.77
N GLN A 53 -0.40 -0.38 9.07
CA GLN A 53 0.94 -0.16 9.62
C GLN A 53 1.89 -1.34 9.37
N ALA A 54 1.38 -2.56 9.40
CA ALA A 54 2.19 -3.78 9.29
C ALA A 54 2.43 -4.24 7.86
N MET A 55 1.53 -3.93 6.91
CA MET A 55 1.52 -4.56 5.57
C MET A 55 2.81 -4.33 4.79
N TYR A 56 3.42 -3.15 4.85
CA TYR A 56 4.67 -2.86 4.16
C TYR A 56 5.82 -3.73 4.64
N LYS A 57 5.99 -3.83 5.95
CA LYS A 57 7.08 -4.61 6.56
C LYS A 57 6.93 -6.10 6.27
N ALA A 58 5.70 -6.61 6.37
CA ALA A 58 5.39 -8.01 6.12
C ALA A 58 5.64 -8.39 4.65
N ASP A 59 5.20 -7.57 3.70
CA ASP A 59 5.44 -7.79 2.27
C ASP A 59 6.95 -7.74 1.95
N ARG A 60 7.65 -6.74 2.47
CA ARG A 60 9.09 -6.60 2.28
C ARG A 60 9.86 -7.80 2.81
N GLN A 61 9.58 -8.26 4.02
CA GLN A 61 10.24 -9.41 4.62
C GLN A 61 10.03 -10.67 3.78
N ARG A 62 8.80 -10.95 3.36
CA ARG A 62 8.48 -12.08 2.49
C ARG A 62 9.25 -12.02 1.18
N LYS A 63 9.28 -10.88 0.51
CA LYS A 63 9.98 -10.71 -0.77
C LYS A 63 11.47 -10.80 -0.63
N THR A 64 12.05 -10.24 0.42
CA THR A 64 13.50 -10.38 0.70
C THR A 64 13.90 -11.85 0.81
N THR A 65 13.15 -12.64 1.56
CA THR A 65 13.39 -14.08 1.65
C THR A 65 13.34 -14.78 0.27
N LEU A 66 12.35 -14.42 -0.56
CA LEU A 66 12.25 -15.00 -1.91
C LEU A 66 13.41 -14.60 -2.84
N ILE A 67 13.91 -13.38 -2.70
CA ILE A 67 15.06 -12.88 -3.46
C ILE A 67 16.34 -13.58 -3.00
N ASP A 68 16.56 -13.69 -1.70
CA ASP A 68 17.74 -14.35 -1.12
C ASP A 68 17.85 -15.81 -1.52
N HIS A 69 16.72 -16.48 -1.74
CA HIS A 69 16.66 -17.87 -2.24
C HIS A 69 16.55 -17.99 -3.77
N GLY A 70 16.65 -16.88 -4.51
CA GLY A 70 16.66 -16.88 -5.97
C GLY A 70 15.29 -17.07 -6.64
N PHE A 71 14.18 -16.98 -5.90
CA PHE A 71 12.83 -17.12 -6.46
C PHE A 71 12.26 -15.84 -7.06
N ARG A 72 12.86 -14.68 -6.76
CA ARG A 72 12.45 -13.38 -7.26
C ARG A 72 13.65 -12.50 -7.57
N LEU A 73 13.49 -11.57 -8.50
CA LEU A 73 14.47 -10.53 -8.76
C LEU A 73 14.38 -9.41 -7.70
N PRO A 74 15.47 -8.68 -7.44
CA PRO A 74 15.47 -7.54 -6.51
C PRO A 74 14.39 -6.49 -6.81
N SER A 75 14.03 -6.30 -8.09
CA SER A 75 12.95 -5.39 -8.54
C SER A 75 11.56 -5.77 -8.01
N ALA A 76 11.36 -6.98 -7.50
CA ALA A 76 10.11 -7.38 -6.86
C ALA A 76 9.81 -6.55 -5.59
N LEU A 77 10.83 -6.01 -4.93
CA LEU A 77 10.68 -5.12 -3.77
C LEU A 77 10.02 -3.78 -4.13
N GLU A 78 10.12 -3.36 -5.40
CA GLU A 78 9.54 -2.10 -5.88
C GLU A 78 8.03 -2.20 -6.18
N ASN A 79 7.49 -3.41 -6.28
CA ASN A 79 6.04 -3.65 -6.29
C ASN A 79 5.57 -3.88 -4.85
N ARG A 80 5.37 -2.82 -4.12
CA ARG A 80 5.12 -2.83 -2.69
C ARG A 80 3.83 -2.11 -2.32
N PRO A 81 3.19 -2.46 -1.21
CA PRO A 81 2.11 -1.65 -0.67
C PRO A 81 2.64 -0.29 -0.19
N LEU A 82 1.73 0.64 0.02
CA LEU A 82 2.04 1.93 0.64
C LEU A 82 2.61 1.73 2.04
N MET A 83 3.57 2.57 2.39
CA MET A 83 3.90 2.79 3.80
C MET A 83 2.79 3.57 4.48
N PHE A 84 2.66 3.45 5.79
CA PHE A 84 1.63 4.16 6.54
C PHE A 84 1.74 5.68 6.39
N ASP A 85 2.95 6.22 6.39
CA ASP A 85 3.20 7.65 6.20
C ASP A 85 2.81 8.13 4.79
N GLU A 86 3.05 7.29 3.78
CA GLU A 86 2.60 7.57 2.40
C GLU A 86 1.07 7.57 2.31
N PHE A 87 0.41 6.61 2.96
CA PHE A 87 -1.04 6.54 3.03
C PHE A 87 -1.63 7.80 3.69
N THR A 88 -1.10 8.21 4.84
CA THR A 88 -1.55 9.43 5.53
C THR A 88 -1.29 10.70 4.74
N GLY A 89 -0.22 10.71 3.93
CA GLY A 89 0.08 11.83 3.04
C GLY A 89 -0.83 11.93 1.82
N LEU A 90 -1.40 10.82 1.37
CA LEU A 90 -2.33 10.76 0.23
C LEU A 90 -3.78 11.02 0.65
N THR A 91 -4.14 10.71 1.90
CA THR A 91 -5.49 10.96 2.40
C THR A 91 -5.63 12.38 2.90
N ASN A 92 -6.75 13.02 2.59
CA ASN A 92 -7.05 14.38 3.02
C ASN A 92 -7.84 14.35 4.35
N GLN A 93 -9.15 14.21 4.28
CA GLN A 93 -10.00 14.05 5.46
C GLN A 93 -10.25 12.55 5.71
N THR A 94 -10.13 12.13 6.96
CA THR A 94 -10.32 10.72 7.31
C THR A 94 -11.27 10.60 8.50
N ILE A 95 -12.28 9.74 8.35
CA ILE A 95 -13.21 9.33 9.40
C ILE A 95 -12.87 7.90 9.80
N PHE A 96 -12.69 7.69 11.08
CA PHE A 96 -12.49 6.36 11.65
C PHE A 96 -13.79 5.87 12.26
N VAL A 97 -14.23 4.69 11.84
CA VAL A 97 -15.43 4.02 12.33
C VAL A 97 -15.00 2.73 13.02
N SER A 98 -15.54 2.46 14.19
CA SER A 98 -15.32 1.22 14.93
C SER A 98 -16.48 0.93 15.86
N ALA A 99 -16.95 -0.32 15.87
CA ALA A 99 -17.95 -0.79 16.81
C ALA A 99 -17.38 -0.93 18.24
N THR A 100 -16.08 -1.14 18.36
CA THR A 100 -15.36 -1.20 19.65
C THR A 100 -14.40 0.00 19.73
N PRO A 101 -14.69 1.02 20.55
CA PRO A 101 -13.75 2.11 20.74
C PRO A 101 -12.45 1.54 21.33
N GLY A 102 -11.41 1.52 20.54
CA GLY A 102 -10.05 1.32 21.03
C GLY A 102 -9.73 2.40 22.05
N GLY A 103 -8.96 2.07 23.09
CA GLY A 103 -8.63 2.97 24.19
C GLY A 103 -8.14 4.36 23.73
N PRO A 104 -7.94 5.31 24.65
CA PRO A 104 -7.95 6.77 24.40
C PRO A 104 -6.83 7.36 23.55
N SER A 105 -6.17 6.60 22.70
CA SER A 105 -4.95 7.04 22.01
C SER A 105 -5.07 7.35 20.51
N SER A 106 -6.24 7.45 19.90
CA SER A 106 -6.25 7.65 18.44
C SER A 106 -7.37 8.50 17.86
N CYS A 107 -7.79 9.56 18.52
CA CYS A 107 -8.55 10.60 17.81
C CYS A 107 -7.59 11.68 17.31
N HIS A 108 -6.79 11.38 16.31
CA HIS A 108 -6.02 12.40 15.61
C HIS A 108 -6.87 12.96 14.46
N ARG A 109 -7.57 14.03 14.79
CA ARG A 109 -8.16 14.93 13.81
C ARG A 109 -7.01 15.73 13.17
N HIS A 110 -6.45 15.24 12.07
CA HIS A 110 -5.58 16.06 11.24
C HIS A 110 -6.45 17.05 10.45
N ARG A 111 -6.62 18.23 11.05
CA ARG A 111 -7.05 19.42 10.32
C ARG A 111 -5.79 20.09 9.77
N ARG A 112 -5.52 19.96 8.48
CA ARG A 112 -4.62 20.91 7.81
C ARG A 112 -5.45 22.13 7.46
N LEU A 113 -5.06 23.26 8.02
CA LEU A 113 -5.46 24.60 7.56
C LEU A 113 -4.62 24.94 6.34
#